data_aa30fecc79393a7e4ae2702f43b7cc7e
#
_entry.id   aa30fecc79393a7e4ae2702f43b7cc7e
#
_cell.length_a   1.000
_cell.length_b   1.000
_cell.length_c   1.000
_cell.angle_alpha   90.00
_cell.angle_beta   90.00
_cell.angle_gamma   90.00
#
_symmetry.space_group_name_H-M   'P 1'
#
loop_
_entity.id
_entity.type
_entity.pdbx_description
1 polymer ?
#
loop_
_entity_poly.entity_id
_entity_poly.type
_entity_poly.pdbx_seq_one_letter_code
_entity_poly.pdbx_strand_id
1 'polypeptide(L)'
;MAPSLLQAYSRRWWMAVTAVLENLLCSAVLLGWGSLLLMLKGEGFYSHLCSENDTMAHLLAMGNLTSWESGVWVSCVDQEEMLNLGFTIGSFLLSAATLPLGILMDKYGPRPLRLLGLSALIFLALSFNGFGGICLTFTSLTIPNMFGSRTSTIMSLMIGSYASSAVTFPGVKLIYDAGVSFRVIMWVWSGLAGFVFLNCFFNWPIESLPTPDEVDYILSQKNGDLKHSTEKLPAITQNTIPFRRSVFSPIFLWSLVTMGMTQLRIIFYMGAMNKMLEFLVTHGNPYSSVLIVEAEEKVSFYSSIFGTLQLLCLVTCPLIGYIMDWRMKECVDETKKDTETEKRPADGLTRDKKIQKITNAMRAFIFTNLLLLVFGVCCLIDNLRLQILTFILHTIVRGFIHSCCGGLYAAVYPSNHFGTLIGLQSMISAVIALLQQPLFIVMVGSLHGDPYWINLGMILFSLAGFLLPGYLFYHRRHLIQEKEAQDNNATVHVDKEHTTPKNDIQI
;
A
#
# COMPACT_ATOMS: atom_id res chain seq x y z
N MET A 1 -17.84 -15.76 22.44
CA MET A 1 -18.53 -16.17 21.18
C MET A 1 -18.23 -15.16 20.09
N ALA A 2 -18.04 -15.61 18.85
CA ALA A 2 -17.83 -14.66 17.74
C ALA A 2 -19.15 -13.91 17.45
N PRO A 3 -19.10 -12.63 17.09
CA PRO A 3 -20.29 -11.87 16.74
C PRO A 3 -20.93 -12.40 15.45
N SER A 4 -22.26 -12.29 15.35
CA SER A 4 -22.99 -12.60 14.11
C SER A 4 -22.69 -11.56 13.02
N LEU A 5 -22.91 -11.91 11.73
CA LEU A 5 -22.69 -11.00 10.60
C LEU A 5 -23.48 -9.68 10.74
N LEU A 6 -24.72 -9.76 11.22
CA LEU A 6 -25.56 -8.56 11.45
C LEU A 6 -24.99 -7.68 12.57
N GLN A 7 -24.45 -8.26 13.64
CA GLN A 7 -23.78 -7.49 14.69
C GLN A 7 -22.49 -6.85 14.19
N ALA A 8 -21.71 -7.55 13.35
CA ALA A 8 -20.51 -6.98 12.71
C ALA A 8 -20.88 -5.81 11.80
N TYR A 9 -21.93 -5.94 10.98
CA TYR A 9 -22.40 -4.88 10.10
C TYR A 9 -22.91 -3.64 10.88
N SER A 10 -23.64 -3.83 11.98
CA SER A 10 -24.07 -2.72 12.84
C SER A 10 -22.88 -1.96 13.46
N ARG A 11 -21.76 -2.65 13.71
CA ARG A 11 -20.51 -2.10 14.27
C ARG A 11 -19.48 -1.72 13.22
N ARG A 12 -19.84 -1.64 11.92
CA ARG A 12 -18.87 -1.39 10.82
C ARG A 12 -18.01 -0.16 11.01
N TRP A 13 -18.55 0.93 11.53
CA TRP A 13 -17.79 2.14 11.82
C TRP A 13 -16.79 1.95 12.96
N TRP A 14 -17.19 1.23 14.02
CA TRP A 14 -16.25 0.88 15.09
C TRP A 14 -15.11 0.01 14.57
N MET A 15 -15.42 -0.99 13.77
CA MET A 15 -14.41 -1.85 13.14
C MET A 15 -13.48 -1.05 12.22
N ALA A 16 -14.01 -0.10 11.47
CA ALA A 16 -13.20 0.77 10.62
C ALA A 16 -12.25 1.66 11.44
N VAL A 17 -12.74 2.32 12.48
CA VAL A 17 -11.92 3.19 13.33
C VAL A 17 -10.84 2.39 14.06
N THR A 18 -11.20 1.25 14.68
CA THR A 18 -10.21 0.41 15.37
C THR A 18 -9.18 -0.15 14.39
N ALA A 19 -9.58 -0.56 13.18
CA ALA A 19 -8.65 -1.04 12.16
C ALA A 19 -7.67 0.05 11.68
N VAL A 20 -8.12 1.30 11.55
CA VAL A 20 -7.23 2.44 11.24
C VAL A 20 -6.19 2.62 12.35
N LEU A 21 -6.60 2.60 13.62
CA LEU A 21 -5.69 2.73 14.76
C LEU A 21 -4.71 1.55 14.87
N GLU A 22 -5.20 0.34 14.71
CA GLU A 22 -4.37 -0.88 14.73
C GLU A 22 -3.36 -0.90 13.58
N ASN A 23 -3.79 -0.53 12.37
CA ASN A 23 -2.88 -0.41 11.24
C ASN A 23 -1.82 0.66 11.51
N LEU A 24 -2.20 1.82 12.03
CA LEU A 24 -1.28 2.92 12.31
C LEU A 24 -0.20 2.52 13.31
N LEU A 25 -0.56 1.79 14.38
CA LEU A 25 0.35 1.45 15.47
C LEU A 25 1.14 0.16 15.27
N CYS A 26 0.63 -0.79 14.46
CA CYS A 26 1.17 -2.15 14.43
C CYS A 26 1.44 -2.70 13.02
N SER A 27 1.13 -1.97 11.94
CA SER A 27 1.18 -2.57 10.60
C SER A 27 2.58 -2.52 9.98
N ALA A 28 2.89 -1.50 9.22
CA ALA A 28 4.16 -1.40 8.48
C ALA A 28 5.17 -0.47 9.20
N VAL A 29 5.30 -0.58 10.50
CA VAL A 29 6.15 0.30 11.33
C VAL A 29 7.62 0.27 10.92
N LEU A 30 8.09 -0.86 10.35
CA LEU A 30 9.44 -0.98 9.77
C LEU A 30 9.75 0.10 8.73
N LEU A 31 8.74 0.66 8.08
CA LEU A 31 8.91 1.74 7.11
C LEU A 31 9.29 3.10 7.75
N GLY A 32 9.26 3.20 9.09
CA GLY A 32 9.90 4.27 9.87
C GLY A 32 11.39 4.04 10.14
N TRP A 33 12.08 3.31 9.26
CA TRP A 33 13.45 2.81 9.41
C TRP A 33 14.46 3.86 9.86
N GLY A 34 14.41 5.07 9.31
CA GLY A 34 15.39 6.12 9.63
C GLY A 34 15.50 6.39 11.13
N SER A 35 14.38 6.50 11.84
CA SER A 35 14.35 6.70 13.29
C SER A 35 14.75 5.46 14.07
N LEU A 36 14.34 4.27 13.62
CA LEU A 36 14.76 3.01 14.22
C LEU A 36 16.27 2.80 14.07
N LEU A 37 16.82 3.09 12.90
CA LEU A 37 18.26 2.99 12.63
C LEU A 37 19.08 3.82 13.64
N LEU A 38 18.67 5.05 13.91
CA LEU A 38 19.34 5.92 14.88
C LEU A 38 19.28 5.35 16.31
N MET A 39 18.14 4.79 16.73
CA MET A 39 18.02 4.12 18.03
C MET A 39 18.90 2.86 18.12
N LEU A 40 18.94 2.03 17.07
CA LEU A 40 19.77 0.81 17.04
C LEU A 40 21.27 1.13 17.08
N LYS A 41 21.69 2.21 16.42
CA LYS A 41 23.05 2.71 16.53
C LYS A 41 23.35 3.18 17.97
N GLY A 42 22.45 3.95 18.58
CA GLY A 42 22.59 4.41 19.97
C GLY A 42 22.68 3.27 21.00
N GLU A 43 21.97 2.17 20.79
CA GLU A 43 22.03 0.95 21.61
C GLU A 43 23.24 0.05 21.26
N GLY A 44 24.11 0.42 20.31
CA GLY A 44 25.33 -0.29 19.95
C GLY A 44 25.13 -1.59 19.16
N PHE A 45 24.02 -1.75 18.46
CA PHE A 45 23.79 -2.93 17.62
C PHE A 45 24.82 -3.01 16.50
N TYR A 46 25.49 -4.19 16.37
CA TYR A 46 26.59 -4.44 15.40
C TYR A 46 27.82 -3.55 15.54
N SER A 47 28.01 -2.90 16.68
CA SER A 47 29.20 -2.09 16.95
C SER A 47 30.52 -2.90 16.87
N HIS A 48 30.46 -4.20 17.11
CA HIS A 48 31.63 -5.10 17.04
C HIS A 48 32.18 -5.28 15.61
N LEU A 49 31.46 -4.82 14.57
CA LEU A 49 31.94 -4.85 13.18
C LEU A 49 32.86 -3.67 12.88
N CYS A 50 32.84 -2.62 13.71
CA CYS A 50 33.71 -1.46 13.53
C CYS A 50 35.12 -1.76 14.07
N SER A 51 36.16 -1.55 13.25
CA SER A 51 37.53 -1.75 13.67
C SER A 51 37.97 -0.64 14.62
N GLU A 52 38.95 -0.93 15.52
CA GLU A 52 39.53 0.09 16.42
C GLU A 52 40.17 1.23 15.63
N ASN A 53 40.71 0.95 14.44
CA ASN A 53 41.32 1.96 13.57
C ASN A 53 40.29 2.96 13.02
N ASP A 54 39.09 2.51 12.66
CA ASP A 54 38.00 3.37 12.17
C ASP A 54 37.48 4.25 13.30
N THR A 55 37.32 3.66 14.50
CA THR A 55 36.91 4.38 15.71
C THR A 55 37.98 5.40 16.14
N MET A 56 39.27 5.03 16.07
CA MET A 56 40.41 5.91 16.42
C MET A 56 40.58 7.03 15.41
N ALA A 57 40.45 6.79 14.10
CA ALA A 57 40.48 7.80 13.08
C ALA A 57 39.39 8.86 13.25
N HIS A 58 38.19 8.41 13.63
CA HIS A 58 37.06 9.31 13.88
C HIS A 58 37.22 10.11 15.18
N LEU A 59 37.72 9.49 16.26
CA LEU A 59 38.05 10.16 17.53
C LEU A 59 39.17 11.18 17.38
N LEU A 60 40.22 10.86 16.59
CA LEU A 60 41.31 11.80 16.24
C LEU A 60 40.80 12.98 15.42
N ALA A 61 39.84 12.75 14.51
CA ALA A 61 39.20 13.80 13.72
C ALA A 61 38.37 14.75 14.60
N MET A 62 37.76 14.25 15.69
CA MET A 62 36.97 15.05 16.65
C MET A 62 37.85 15.88 17.62
N GLY A 63 39.16 15.69 17.67
CA GLY A 63 40.09 16.51 18.47
C GLY A 63 39.91 16.43 20.01
N ASN A 64 39.11 15.54 20.52
CA ASN A 64 38.77 15.43 21.94
C ASN A 64 38.84 13.97 22.43
N LEU A 65 39.89 13.65 23.16
CA LEU A 65 40.04 12.35 23.84
C LEU A 65 39.05 12.13 25.02
N THR A 66 38.23 13.12 25.37
CA THR A 66 37.35 13.10 26.55
C THR A 66 35.89 12.73 26.21
N SER A 67 35.58 12.37 24.98
CA SER A 67 34.20 12.17 24.56
C SER A 67 33.59 10.79 24.88
N TRP A 68 34.29 9.94 25.63
CA TRP A 68 33.73 8.68 26.15
C TRP A 68 32.52 8.89 27.09
N GLU A 69 32.39 10.06 27.67
CA GLU A 69 31.27 10.43 28.56
C GLU A 69 30.08 11.08 27.82
N SER A 70 30.21 11.49 26.55
CA SER A 70 29.14 12.23 25.86
C SER A 70 28.18 11.42 25.02
N GLY A 71 28.30 10.05 25.02
CA GLY A 71 27.32 9.16 24.34
C GLY A 71 27.26 9.33 22.79
N VAL A 72 28.27 9.96 22.20
CA VAL A 72 28.35 10.08 20.73
C VAL A 72 28.81 8.75 20.14
N TRP A 73 27.90 8.04 19.50
CA TRP A 73 28.19 6.79 18.82
C TRP A 73 28.75 7.04 17.41
N VAL A 74 29.95 6.57 17.16
CA VAL A 74 30.59 6.57 15.84
C VAL A 74 30.17 5.31 15.08
N SER A 75 29.46 5.46 13.96
CA SER A 75 29.10 4.34 13.09
C SER A 75 30.15 4.16 11.99
N CYS A 76 30.43 2.90 11.62
CA CYS A 76 31.26 2.54 10.49
C CYS A 76 30.42 2.03 9.30
N VAL A 77 31.02 1.97 8.12
CA VAL A 77 30.38 1.51 6.88
C VAL A 77 29.81 0.10 7.05
N ASP A 78 30.59 -0.82 7.64
CA ASP A 78 30.19 -2.22 7.83
C ASP A 78 28.97 -2.36 8.74
N GLN A 79 28.88 -1.56 9.80
CA GLN A 79 27.70 -1.50 10.68
C GLN A 79 26.47 -1.01 9.90
N GLU A 80 26.63 0.02 9.09
CA GLU A 80 25.52 0.58 8.30
C GLU A 80 25.03 -0.37 7.22
N GLU A 81 25.95 -1.07 6.53
CA GLU A 81 25.60 -2.08 5.54
C GLU A 81 24.82 -3.24 6.19
N MET A 82 25.27 -3.71 7.37
CA MET A 82 24.60 -4.79 8.09
C MET A 82 23.19 -4.38 8.58
N LEU A 83 23.05 -3.18 9.13
CA LEU A 83 21.76 -2.65 9.55
C LEU A 83 20.82 -2.46 8.34
N ASN A 84 21.33 -1.93 7.21
CA ASN A 84 20.55 -1.79 5.99
C ASN A 84 20.17 -3.13 5.36
N LEU A 85 21.01 -4.16 5.48
CA LEU A 85 20.64 -5.54 5.14
C LEU A 85 19.47 -6.02 5.97
N GLY A 86 19.45 -5.73 7.28
CA GLY A 86 18.30 -6.02 8.16
C GLY A 86 17.02 -5.36 7.69
N PHE A 87 17.09 -4.10 7.26
CA PHE A 87 15.95 -3.39 6.66
C PHE A 87 15.49 -4.04 5.35
N THR A 88 16.43 -4.42 4.49
CA THR A 88 16.13 -5.07 3.20
C THR A 88 15.42 -6.39 3.40
N ILE A 89 15.92 -7.25 4.31
CA ILE A 89 15.29 -8.53 4.65
C ILE A 89 13.90 -8.31 5.26
N GLY A 90 13.76 -7.38 6.21
CA GLY A 90 12.49 -7.07 6.85
C GLY A 90 11.45 -6.54 5.86
N SER A 91 11.83 -5.63 4.96
CA SER A 91 10.93 -5.08 3.93
C SER A 91 10.55 -6.11 2.85
N PHE A 92 11.48 -7.02 2.51
CA PHE A 92 11.19 -8.15 1.65
C PHE A 92 10.18 -9.10 2.30
N LEU A 93 10.39 -9.52 3.53
CA LEU A 93 9.50 -10.43 4.26
C LEU A 93 8.12 -9.80 4.49
N LEU A 94 8.07 -8.49 4.80
CA LEU A 94 6.83 -7.73 4.87
C LEU A 94 5.99 -7.89 3.59
N SER A 95 6.63 -7.74 2.44
CA SER A 95 5.96 -7.80 1.14
C SER A 95 5.75 -9.23 0.64
N ALA A 96 6.69 -10.15 0.87
CA ALA A 96 6.58 -11.55 0.45
C ALA A 96 5.49 -12.31 1.21
N ALA A 97 5.26 -11.98 2.49
CA ALA A 97 4.20 -12.55 3.31
C ALA A 97 2.79 -12.25 2.75
N THR A 98 2.64 -11.22 1.93
CA THR A 98 1.34 -10.85 1.35
C THR A 98 0.72 -11.94 0.49
N LEU A 99 1.54 -12.73 -0.24
CA LEU A 99 1.01 -13.80 -1.11
C LEU A 99 0.39 -14.95 -0.30
N PRO A 100 1.08 -15.62 0.63
CA PRO A 100 0.48 -16.70 1.41
C PRO A 100 -0.70 -16.20 2.25
N LEU A 101 -0.62 -14.97 2.77
CA LEU A 101 -1.73 -14.37 3.54
C LEU A 101 -2.92 -14.01 2.66
N GLY A 102 -2.70 -13.53 1.43
CA GLY A 102 -3.77 -13.28 0.45
C GLY A 102 -4.52 -14.57 0.10
N ILE A 103 -3.80 -15.67 -0.14
CA ILE A 103 -4.39 -16.99 -0.40
C ILE A 103 -5.20 -17.47 0.82
N LEU A 104 -4.65 -17.33 2.04
CA LEU A 104 -5.33 -17.72 3.27
C LEU A 104 -6.57 -16.87 3.51
N MET A 105 -6.51 -15.57 3.23
CA MET A 105 -7.64 -14.66 3.35
C MET A 105 -8.77 -15.03 2.39
N ASP A 106 -8.44 -15.28 1.12
CA ASP A 106 -9.44 -15.67 0.11
C ASP A 106 -10.09 -17.03 0.45
N LYS A 107 -9.38 -17.92 1.16
CA LYS A 107 -9.83 -19.28 1.49
C LYS A 107 -10.52 -19.41 2.84
N TYR A 108 -10.04 -18.72 3.87
CA TYR A 108 -10.48 -18.91 5.27
C TYR A 108 -11.07 -17.65 5.92
N GLY A 109 -11.13 -16.54 5.19
CA GLY A 109 -11.61 -15.26 5.71
C GLY A 109 -10.61 -14.51 6.61
N PRO A 110 -11.00 -13.34 7.13
CA PRO A 110 -10.07 -12.40 7.79
C PRO A 110 -9.69 -12.78 9.24
N ARG A 111 -10.58 -13.44 9.99
CA ARG A 111 -10.37 -13.68 11.43
C ARG A 111 -9.18 -14.56 11.79
N PRO A 112 -8.94 -15.73 11.14
CA PRO A 112 -7.78 -16.57 11.45
C PRO A 112 -6.47 -15.83 11.23
N LEU A 113 -6.37 -15.05 10.13
CA LEU A 113 -5.19 -14.26 9.82
C LEU A 113 -4.88 -13.23 10.92
N ARG A 114 -5.93 -12.53 11.38
CA ARG A 114 -5.77 -11.49 12.39
C ARG A 114 -5.32 -12.04 13.74
N LEU A 115 -5.73 -13.25 14.08
CA LEU A 115 -5.32 -13.94 15.31
C LEU A 115 -3.89 -14.50 15.24
N LEU A 116 -3.38 -14.83 14.04
CA LEU A 116 -2.01 -15.33 13.83
C LEU A 116 -0.93 -14.25 13.97
N GLY A 117 -1.28 -12.97 13.93
CA GLY A 117 -0.36 -11.82 13.90
C GLY A 117 0.46 -11.57 15.16
N LEU A 118 0.48 -12.49 16.14
CA LEU A 118 1.07 -12.28 17.46
C LEU A 118 2.20 -13.27 17.75
N SER A 119 3.46 -12.93 17.47
CA SER A 119 4.57 -13.41 18.31
C SER A 119 5.96 -12.90 17.91
N ALA A 120 6.82 -12.92 18.89
CA ALA A 120 7.99 -12.13 19.14
C ALA A 120 9.33 -12.79 18.79
N LEU A 121 10.34 -11.93 18.54
CA LEU A 121 11.79 -12.06 18.79
C LEU A 121 12.60 -11.17 17.81
N ILE A 122 13.65 -10.44 18.18
CA ILE A 122 14.08 -9.17 17.54
C ILE A 122 14.51 -9.20 16.04
N PHE A 123 15.23 -10.15 15.50
CA PHE A 123 15.35 -10.36 14.06
C PHE A 123 14.11 -11.07 13.50
N LEU A 124 13.68 -12.03 14.22
CA LEU A 124 12.39 -12.65 14.11
C LEU A 124 11.29 -11.60 14.35
N ALA A 125 11.43 -10.64 15.27
CA ALA A 125 10.44 -9.61 15.60
C ALA A 125 10.25 -8.58 14.50
N LEU A 126 11.27 -8.13 13.79
CA LEU A 126 11.12 -7.29 12.61
C LEU A 126 10.43 -8.06 11.49
N SER A 127 10.76 -9.33 11.32
CA SER A 127 10.11 -10.22 10.36
C SER A 127 8.68 -10.57 10.78
N PHE A 128 8.44 -10.88 12.04
CA PHE A 128 7.11 -11.19 12.58
C PHE A 128 6.26 -9.93 12.77
N ASN A 129 6.82 -8.77 13.07
CA ASN A 129 6.11 -7.50 13.06
C ASN A 129 5.65 -7.19 11.63
N GLY A 130 6.50 -7.38 10.63
CA GLY A 130 6.13 -7.28 9.22
C GLY A 130 4.99 -8.24 8.87
N PHE A 131 5.10 -9.51 9.25
CA PHE A 131 4.07 -10.51 9.00
C PHE A 131 2.75 -10.18 9.72
N GLY A 132 2.79 -9.87 11.00
CA GLY A 132 1.60 -9.49 11.79
C GLY A 132 0.95 -8.22 11.28
N GLY A 133 1.74 -7.22 10.92
CA GLY A 133 1.28 -5.97 10.34
C GLY A 133 0.57 -6.16 9.00
N ILE A 134 1.09 -7.03 8.14
CA ILE A 134 0.40 -7.39 6.89
C ILE A 134 -0.89 -8.18 7.16
N CYS A 135 -0.94 -9.06 8.15
CA CYS A 135 -2.19 -9.71 8.56
C CYS A 135 -3.27 -8.70 8.95
N LEU A 136 -2.91 -7.68 9.75
CA LEU A 136 -3.82 -6.60 10.12
C LEU A 136 -4.29 -5.80 8.89
N THR A 137 -3.38 -5.47 7.99
CA THR A 137 -3.69 -4.71 6.77
C THR A 137 -4.63 -5.48 5.86
N PHE A 138 -4.30 -6.73 5.50
CA PHE A 138 -5.14 -7.53 4.60
C PHE A 138 -6.53 -7.75 5.15
N THR A 139 -6.64 -8.02 6.45
CA THR A 139 -7.96 -8.18 7.07
C THR A 139 -8.73 -6.87 7.09
N SER A 140 -8.08 -5.72 7.28
CA SER A 140 -8.74 -4.41 7.22
C SER A 140 -9.22 -4.05 5.81
N LEU A 141 -8.60 -4.57 4.75
CA LEU A 141 -9.05 -4.40 3.35
C LEU A 141 -10.36 -5.13 3.03
N THR A 142 -10.89 -5.96 3.93
CA THR A 142 -12.23 -6.55 3.79
C THR A 142 -13.34 -5.64 4.31
N ILE A 143 -13.03 -4.70 5.22
CA ILE A 143 -13.99 -3.75 5.82
C ILE A 143 -14.73 -2.90 4.76
N PRO A 144 -14.07 -2.38 3.70
CA PRO A 144 -14.70 -1.60 2.66
C PRO A 144 -15.94 -2.26 2.03
N ASN A 145 -16.00 -3.59 2.00
CA ASN A 145 -17.14 -4.32 1.44
C ASN A 145 -18.48 -3.97 2.12
N MET A 146 -18.44 -3.59 3.41
CA MET A 146 -19.64 -3.18 4.16
C MET A 146 -20.15 -1.76 3.85
N PHE A 147 -19.43 -0.98 3.03
CA PHE A 147 -19.73 0.44 2.81
C PHE A 147 -20.30 0.78 1.42
N GLY A 148 -20.58 -0.21 0.58
CA GLY A 148 -21.27 -0.06 -0.71
C GLY A 148 -20.65 1.01 -1.63
N SER A 149 -21.34 2.14 -1.83
CA SER A 149 -20.89 3.21 -2.74
C SER A 149 -19.60 3.94 -2.34
N ARG A 150 -19.08 3.72 -1.12
CA ARG A 150 -17.85 4.34 -0.60
C ARG A 150 -16.71 3.33 -0.45
N THR A 151 -16.82 2.18 -1.09
CA THR A 151 -15.84 1.08 -0.97
C THR A 151 -14.42 1.53 -1.29
N SER A 152 -14.18 2.23 -2.40
CA SER A 152 -12.82 2.67 -2.78
C SER A 152 -12.27 3.73 -1.83
N THR A 153 -13.10 4.63 -1.33
CA THR A 153 -12.67 5.66 -0.36
C THR A 153 -12.25 5.01 0.97
N ILE A 154 -13.05 4.06 1.48
CA ILE A 154 -12.69 3.34 2.72
C ILE A 154 -11.48 2.43 2.50
N MET A 155 -11.36 1.78 1.33
CA MET A 155 -10.18 0.99 0.96
C MET A 155 -8.92 1.86 0.97
N SER A 156 -8.98 3.03 0.36
CA SER A 156 -7.86 3.97 0.35
C SER A 156 -7.53 4.51 1.75
N LEU A 157 -8.51 4.66 2.63
CA LEU A 157 -8.29 5.01 4.04
C LEU A 157 -7.55 3.89 4.80
N MET A 158 -7.91 2.62 4.57
CA MET A 158 -7.20 1.47 5.17
C MET A 158 -5.75 1.41 4.66
N ILE A 159 -5.53 1.59 3.35
CA ILE A 159 -4.18 1.65 2.76
C ILE A 159 -3.41 2.86 3.29
N GLY A 160 -4.07 4.01 3.45
CA GLY A 160 -3.48 5.21 4.04
C GLY A 160 -3.03 5.00 5.49
N SER A 161 -3.83 4.32 6.30
CA SER A 161 -3.47 3.99 7.69
C SER A 161 -2.26 3.05 7.77
N TYR A 162 -2.22 2.04 6.90
CA TYR A 162 -1.05 1.17 6.73
C TYR A 162 0.21 1.96 6.33
N ALA A 163 0.09 2.83 5.32
CA ALA A 163 1.22 3.63 4.87
C ALA A 163 1.70 4.64 5.93
N SER A 164 0.77 5.18 6.74
CA SER A 164 1.09 6.12 7.83
C SER A 164 1.74 5.46 9.04
N SER A 165 1.70 4.14 9.18
CA SER A 165 2.28 3.42 10.33
C SER A 165 3.79 3.62 10.50
N ALA A 166 4.49 4.08 9.47
CA ALA A 166 5.88 4.47 9.54
C ALA A 166 6.15 5.60 10.57
N VAL A 167 5.13 6.36 11.00
CA VAL A 167 5.25 7.38 12.07
C VAL A 167 5.49 6.79 13.45
N THR A 168 5.20 5.50 13.63
CA THR A 168 5.32 4.86 14.96
C THR A 168 6.75 4.90 15.48
N PHE A 169 7.77 4.59 14.68
CA PHE A 169 9.16 4.68 15.14
C PHE A 169 9.66 6.09 15.42
N PRO A 170 9.37 7.12 14.62
CA PRO A 170 9.59 8.51 15.03
C PRO A 170 8.95 8.88 16.37
N GLY A 171 7.70 8.45 16.60
CA GLY A 171 7.02 8.65 17.89
C GLY A 171 7.71 7.92 19.04
N VAL A 172 8.13 6.68 18.82
CA VAL A 172 8.92 5.88 19.78
C VAL A 172 10.27 6.55 20.06
N LYS A 173 10.94 7.07 19.02
CA LYS A 173 12.21 7.80 19.18
C LYS A 173 12.06 9.03 20.08
N LEU A 174 10.99 9.80 19.93
CA LEU A 174 10.73 10.95 20.82
C LEU A 174 10.60 10.52 22.29
N ILE A 175 9.94 9.38 22.56
CA ILE A 175 9.81 8.81 23.91
C ILE A 175 11.16 8.33 24.43
N TYR A 176 11.97 7.70 23.56
CA TYR A 176 13.32 7.24 23.86
C TYR A 176 14.24 8.44 24.20
N ASP A 177 14.23 9.49 23.39
CA ASP A 177 15.01 10.71 23.60
C ASP A 177 14.59 11.46 24.88
N ALA A 178 13.33 11.27 25.34
CA ALA A 178 12.85 11.77 26.64
C ALA A 178 13.37 10.95 27.85
N GLY A 179 14.23 9.95 27.62
CA GLY A 179 14.89 9.14 28.67
C GLY A 179 14.17 7.85 29.07
N VAL A 180 13.14 7.45 28.34
CA VAL A 180 12.49 6.14 28.60
C VAL A 180 13.31 5.03 27.95
N SER A 181 13.68 4.01 28.73
CA SER A 181 14.51 2.89 28.22
C SER A 181 13.82 2.13 27.08
N PHE A 182 14.60 1.74 26.09
CA PHE A 182 14.14 0.96 24.92
C PHE A 182 13.36 -0.31 25.34
N ARG A 183 13.80 -0.98 26.41
CA ARG A 183 13.14 -2.18 26.95
C ARG A 183 11.71 -1.89 27.42
N VAL A 184 11.49 -0.78 28.14
CA VAL A 184 10.15 -0.40 28.63
C VAL A 184 9.22 -0.10 27.45
N ILE A 185 9.71 0.60 26.44
CA ILE A 185 8.95 0.91 25.21
C ILE A 185 8.50 -0.38 24.53
N MET A 186 9.39 -1.37 24.40
CA MET A 186 9.06 -2.65 23.77
C MET A 186 8.03 -3.45 24.57
N TRP A 187 8.08 -3.41 25.92
CA TRP A 187 7.07 -4.06 26.77
C TRP A 187 5.68 -3.43 26.61
N VAL A 188 5.61 -2.09 26.59
CA VAL A 188 4.35 -1.37 26.39
C VAL A 188 3.76 -1.70 25.01
N TRP A 189 4.60 -1.73 23.98
CA TRP A 189 4.15 -2.07 22.63
C TRP A 189 3.64 -3.52 22.53
N SER A 190 4.29 -4.47 23.19
CA SER A 190 3.79 -5.84 23.30
C SER A 190 2.43 -5.92 24.00
N GLY A 191 2.21 -5.08 25.02
CA GLY A 191 0.90 -4.95 25.69
C GLY A 191 -0.20 -4.44 24.75
N LEU A 192 0.11 -3.46 23.89
CA LEU A 192 -0.81 -2.97 22.86
C LEU A 192 -1.18 -4.07 21.84
N ALA A 193 -0.23 -4.91 21.45
CA ALA A 193 -0.51 -6.06 20.59
C ALA A 193 -1.52 -7.03 21.25
N GLY A 194 -1.38 -7.28 22.56
CA GLY A 194 -2.37 -8.07 23.33
C GLY A 194 -3.77 -7.45 23.30
N PHE A 195 -3.87 -6.12 23.35
CA PHE A 195 -5.15 -5.42 23.22
C PHE A 195 -5.77 -5.57 21.84
N VAL A 196 -4.97 -5.49 20.77
CA VAL A 196 -5.42 -5.74 19.39
C VAL A 196 -5.99 -7.15 19.25
N PHE A 197 -5.35 -8.15 19.88
CA PHE A 197 -5.84 -9.52 19.89
C PHE A 197 -7.23 -9.62 20.54
N LEU A 198 -7.41 -9.03 21.72
CA LEU A 198 -8.69 -9.03 22.43
C LEU A 198 -9.79 -8.33 21.59
N ASN A 199 -9.48 -7.17 20.97
CA ASN A 199 -10.41 -6.49 20.08
C ASN A 199 -10.84 -7.39 18.91
N CYS A 200 -9.89 -8.09 18.28
CA CYS A 200 -10.20 -9.02 17.22
C CYS A 200 -11.09 -10.18 17.72
N PHE A 201 -10.75 -10.76 18.87
CA PHE A 201 -11.48 -11.90 19.41
C PHE A 201 -12.95 -11.59 19.68
N PHE A 202 -13.25 -10.37 20.17
CA PHE A 202 -14.62 -9.97 20.54
C PHE A 202 -15.42 -9.32 19.40
N ASN A 203 -14.77 -8.67 18.44
CA ASN A 203 -15.48 -7.83 17.46
C ASN A 203 -15.46 -8.38 16.02
N TRP A 204 -14.59 -9.35 15.70
CA TRP A 204 -14.51 -9.87 14.33
C TRP A 204 -15.28 -11.18 14.14
N PRO A 205 -16.14 -11.29 13.11
CA PRO A 205 -16.87 -12.51 12.79
C PRO A 205 -15.93 -13.59 12.23
N ILE A 206 -16.36 -14.85 12.26
CA ILE A 206 -15.63 -15.98 11.67
C ILE A 206 -15.74 -15.96 10.16
N GLU A 207 -16.93 -15.59 9.65
CA GLU A 207 -17.25 -15.55 8.24
C GLU A 207 -16.72 -14.28 7.57
N SER A 208 -16.69 -14.25 6.22
CA SER A 208 -16.34 -13.06 5.46
C SER A 208 -17.30 -11.91 5.78
N LEU A 209 -16.78 -10.67 5.74
CA LEU A 209 -17.60 -9.48 6.03
C LEU A 209 -18.66 -9.28 4.93
N PRO A 210 -19.94 -9.11 5.30
CA PRO A 210 -21.06 -9.09 4.35
C PRO A 210 -21.07 -7.77 3.57
N THR A 211 -21.56 -7.86 2.33
CA THR A 211 -21.94 -6.68 1.54
C THR A 211 -23.30 -6.15 1.97
N PRO A 212 -23.66 -4.87 1.70
CA PRO A 212 -24.99 -4.35 2.01
C PRO A 212 -26.13 -5.17 1.41
N ASP A 213 -25.98 -5.65 0.17
CA ASP A 213 -26.99 -6.46 -0.52
C ASP A 213 -27.21 -7.82 0.17
N GLU A 214 -26.12 -8.45 0.69
CA GLU A 214 -26.21 -9.69 1.47
C GLU A 214 -26.91 -9.47 2.82
N VAL A 215 -26.69 -8.32 3.46
CA VAL A 215 -27.35 -7.97 4.72
C VAL A 215 -28.85 -7.76 4.50
N ASP A 216 -29.23 -7.05 3.45
CA ASP A 216 -30.63 -6.81 3.11
C ASP A 216 -31.36 -8.14 2.81
N TYR A 217 -30.71 -9.07 2.11
CA TYR A 217 -31.21 -10.42 1.87
C TYR A 217 -31.43 -11.21 3.19
N ILE A 218 -30.43 -11.21 4.07
CA ILE A 218 -30.49 -11.89 5.38
C ILE A 218 -31.64 -11.31 6.24
N LEU A 219 -31.81 -9.98 6.22
CA LEU A 219 -32.90 -9.32 6.95
C LEU A 219 -34.28 -9.66 6.37
N SER A 220 -34.42 -9.66 5.06
CA SER A 220 -35.66 -10.06 4.35
C SER A 220 -36.02 -11.51 4.65
N GLN A 221 -35.07 -12.42 4.62
CA GLN A 221 -35.27 -13.83 4.97
C GLN A 221 -35.69 -13.99 6.45
N LYS A 222 -35.14 -13.21 7.36
CA LYS A 222 -35.46 -13.27 8.80
C LYS A 222 -36.84 -12.71 9.12
N ASN A 223 -37.33 -11.72 8.36
CA ASN A 223 -38.64 -11.10 8.54
C ASN A 223 -39.79 -11.91 7.91
N GLY A 224 -39.49 -13.01 7.21
CA GLY A 224 -40.52 -13.88 6.64
C GLY A 224 -41.21 -13.33 5.39
N ASP A 225 -40.74 -12.22 4.82
CA ASP A 225 -41.32 -11.56 3.64
C ASP A 225 -41.07 -12.34 2.34
N LEU A 226 -40.24 -13.37 2.37
CA LEU A 226 -39.93 -14.26 1.24
C LEU A 226 -40.70 -15.61 1.34
N LYS A 227 -42.01 -15.58 1.45
CA LYS A 227 -42.81 -16.84 1.41
C LYS A 227 -42.94 -17.43 -0.01
N HIS A 228 -42.44 -16.79 -1.06
CA HIS A 228 -42.71 -17.25 -2.44
C HIS A 228 -41.55 -17.13 -3.45
N SER A 229 -40.33 -17.15 -3.02
CA SER A 229 -39.21 -17.33 -3.97
C SER A 229 -38.23 -18.36 -3.40
N THR A 230 -38.53 -19.63 -3.68
CA THR A 230 -37.54 -20.72 -3.58
C THR A 230 -36.53 -20.60 -4.73
N GLU A 231 -36.20 -19.40 -5.15
CA GLU A 231 -34.96 -19.14 -5.83
C GLU A 231 -33.89 -19.03 -4.74
N LYS A 232 -33.17 -20.16 -4.51
CA LYS A 232 -31.78 -20.10 -4.05
C LYS A 232 -31.23 -18.86 -4.69
N LEU A 233 -30.64 -17.94 -3.83
CA LEU A 233 -29.72 -16.90 -4.31
C LEU A 233 -29.03 -17.53 -5.52
N PRO A 234 -29.22 -17.04 -6.74
CA PRO A 234 -28.58 -17.68 -7.84
C PRO A 234 -27.14 -17.75 -7.35
N ALA A 235 -26.70 -18.98 -7.04
CA ALA A 235 -25.27 -19.21 -6.95
C ALA A 235 -24.85 -18.53 -8.23
N ILE A 236 -24.41 -17.25 -8.08
CA ILE A 236 -23.95 -16.45 -9.22
C ILE A 236 -23.08 -17.47 -9.87
N THR A 237 -23.55 -18.00 -10.99
CA THR A 237 -22.75 -18.87 -11.82
C THR A 237 -21.67 -17.90 -12.24
N GLN A 238 -20.75 -17.68 -11.28
CA GLN A 238 -19.49 -17.02 -11.54
C GLN A 238 -18.97 -17.91 -12.63
N ASN A 239 -19.09 -17.44 -13.87
CA ASN A 239 -18.23 -17.91 -14.94
C ASN A 239 -16.85 -17.79 -14.33
N THR A 240 -16.39 -18.91 -13.73
CA THR A 240 -15.18 -18.97 -12.93
C THR A 240 -14.05 -18.79 -13.91
N ILE A 241 -13.72 -17.50 -14.14
CA ILE A 241 -12.56 -17.15 -14.96
C ILE A 241 -11.40 -17.89 -14.29
N PRO A 242 -10.70 -18.79 -14.99
CA PRO A 242 -9.61 -19.52 -14.38
C PRO A 242 -8.54 -18.53 -13.89
N PHE A 243 -8.02 -18.73 -12.69
CA PHE A 243 -7.03 -17.84 -12.06
C PHE A 243 -5.84 -17.51 -12.98
N ARG A 244 -5.38 -18.51 -13.76
CA ARG A 244 -4.31 -18.32 -14.77
C ARG A 244 -4.62 -17.19 -15.75
N ARG A 245 -5.88 -17.01 -16.17
CA ARG A 245 -6.29 -15.96 -17.12
C ARG A 245 -6.18 -14.56 -16.46
N SER A 246 -6.42 -14.46 -15.16
CA SER A 246 -6.23 -13.21 -14.42
C SER A 246 -4.74 -12.85 -14.28
N VAL A 247 -3.89 -13.84 -13.95
CA VAL A 247 -2.43 -13.64 -13.81
C VAL A 247 -1.75 -13.26 -15.12
N PHE A 248 -2.11 -13.90 -16.23
CA PHE A 248 -1.53 -13.61 -17.54
C PHE A 248 -2.27 -12.51 -18.30
N SER A 249 -3.15 -11.78 -17.65
CA SER A 249 -3.78 -10.61 -18.29
C SER A 249 -2.77 -9.47 -18.48
N PRO A 250 -2.80 -8.79 -19.63
CA PRO A 250 -1.87 -7.67 -19.86
C PRO A 250 -1.97 -6.55 -18.81
N ILE A 251 -3.17 -6.32 -18.26
CA ILE A 251 -3.37 -5.35 -17.16
C ILE A 251 -2.54 -5.73 -15.95
N PHE A 252 -2.56 -7.03 -15.55
CA PHE A 252 -1.77 -7.51 -14.44
C PHE A 252 -0.27 -7.41 -14.71
N LEU A 253 0.18 -7.84 -15.87
CA LEU A 253 1.61 -7.82 -16.25
C LEU A 253 2.17 -6.39 -16.27
N TRP A 254 1.47 -5.42 -16.87
CA TRP A 254 1.91 -4.02 -16.83
C TRP A 254 1.84 -3.40 -15.43
N SER A 255 0.87 -3.83 -14.62
CA SER A 255 0.81 -3.39 -13.23
C SER A 255 1.99 -3.92 -12.39
N LEU A 256 2.49 -5.14 -12.68
CA LEU A 256 3.71 -5.69 -12.06
C LEU A 256 4.94 -4.83 -12.37
N VAL A 257 5.11 -4.43 -13.63
CA VAL A 257 6.22 -3.55 -14.04
C VAL A 257 6.14 -2.22 -13.29
N THR A 258 4.98 -1.55 -13.36
CA THR A 258 4.77 -0.26 -12.70
C THR A 258 5.01 -0.34 -11.20
N MET A 259 4.47 -1.38 -10.54
CA MET A 259 4.60 -1.54 -9.09
C MET A 259 6.03 -1.92 -8.68
N GLY A 260 6.68 -2.84 -9.41
CA GLY A 260 8.05 -3.25 -9.12
C GLY A 260 9.05 -2.09 -9.19
N MET A 261 8.93 -1.26 -10.23
CA MET A 261 9.77 -0.07 -10.41
C MET A 261 9.54 0.97 -9.32
N THR A 262 8.27 1.25 -9.02
CA THR A 262 7.91 2.22 -7.98
C THR A 262 8.34 1.73 -6.60
N GLN A 263 8.13 0.43 -6.30
CA GLN A 263 8.51 -0.17 -5.03
C GLN A 263 10.03 -0.14 -4.79
N LEU A 264 10.83 -0.51 -5.81
CA LEU A 264 12.28 -0.41 -5.73
C LEU A 264 12.73 1.00 -5.37
N ARG A 265 12.16 2.01 -6.04
CA ARG A 265 12.50 3.41 -5.79
C ARG A 265 12.11 3.87 -4.39
N ILE A 266 10.91 3.53 -3.93
CA ILE A 266 10.40 3.89 -2.60
C ILE A 266 11.26 3.25 -1.51
N ILE A 267 11.57 1.95 -1.62
CA ILE A 267 12.36 1.21 -0.62
C ILE A 267 13.81 1.68 -0.63
N PHE A 268 14.42 1.88 -1.80
CA PHE A 268 15.78 2.44 -1.89
C PHE A 268 15.87 3.80 -1.20
N TYR A 269 14.94 4.72 -1.48
CA TYR A 269 14.93 6.03 -0.84
C TYR A 269 14.84 5.94 0.68
N MET A 270 13.96 5.09 1.21
CA MET A 270 13.82 4.90 2.66
C MET A 270 15.08 4.29 3.31
N GLY A 271 15.71 3.32 2.65
CA GLY A 271 16.91 2.68 3.16
C GLY A 271 18.15 3.59 3.09
N ALA A 272 18.26 4.39 2.05
CA ALA A 272 19.41 5.24 1.77
C ALA A 272 19.28 6.69 2.28
N MET A 273 18.08 7.09 2.73
CA MET A 273 17.75 8.49 3.06
C MET A 273 18.74 9.13 4.02
N ASN A 274 19.10 8.46 5.10
CA ASN A 274 20.03 9.02 6.10
C ASN A 274 21.42 9.31 5.48
N LYS A 275 21.92 8.38 4.65
CA LYS A 275 23.19 8.60 3.92
C LYS A 275 23.09 9.68 2.85
N MET A 276 21.95 9.79 2.17
CA MET A 276 21.71 10.88 1.23
C MET A 276 21.69 12.23 1.94
N LEU A 277 21.06 12.33 3.11
CA LEU A 277 21.05 13.56 3.91
C LEU A 277 22.45 13.90 4.45
N GLU A 278 23.21 12.91 4.90
CA GLU A 278 24.60 13.08 5.32
C GLU A 278 25.45 13.61 4.17
N PHE A 279 25.32 13.03 2.97
CA PHE A 279 26.03 13.50 1.79
C PHE A 279 25.68 14.95 1.41
N LEU A 280 24.41 15.36 1.51
CA LEU A 280 23.97 16.74 1.25
C LEU A 280 24.57 17.77 2.21
N VAL A 281 25.06 17.35 3.38
CA VAL A 281 25.74 18.22 4.35
C VAL A 281 27.26 18.15 4.18
N THR A 282 27.81 16.96 3.97
CA THR A 282 29.26 16.71 3.96
C THR A 282 29.89 16.81 2.58
N HIS A 283 29.10 16.69 1.50
CA HIS A 283 29.55 16.55 0.10
C HIS A 283 30.69 15.53 -0.09
N GLY A 284 30.61 14.44 0.68
CA GLY A 284 31.60 13.36 0.64
C GLY A 284 32.94 13.72 1.26
N ASN A 285 33.04 14.79 2.06
CA ASN A 285 34.28 15.20 2.71
C ASN A 285 34.40 14.56 4.12
N PRO A 286 35.25 13.50 4.27
CA PRO A 286 35.32 12.74 5.52
C PRO A 286 36.22 13.41 6.59
N TYR A 287 36.87 14.52 6.28
CA TYR A 287 37.99 15.06 7.11
C TYR A 287 37.56 16.20 8.06
N SER A 288 36.34 16.68 8.03
CA SER A 288 35.88 17.78 8.89
C SER A 288 35.01 17.27 10.03
N SER A 289 35.57 17.18 11.23
CA SER A 289 34.84 16.77 12.45
C SER A 289 33.61 17.64 12.73
N VAL A 290 33.70 18.94 12.44
CA VAL A 290 32.58 19.87 12.62
C VAL A 290 31.43 19.55 11.67
N LEU A 291 31.70 19.19 10.42
CA LEU A 291 30.68 18.83 9.43
C LEU A 291 29.98 17.50 9.77
N ILE A 292 30.71 16.58 10.39
CA ILE A 292 30.14 15.27 10.79
C ILE A 292 29.12 15.47 11.91
N VAL A 293 29.44 16.25 12.94
CA VAL A 293 28.51 16.57 14.05
C VAL A 293 27.30 17.33 13.53
N GLU A 294 27.50 18.31 12.64
CA GLU A 294 26.41 19.02 12.00
C GLU A 294 25.53 18.07 11.16
N ALA A 295 26.15 17.13 10.43
CA ALA A 295 25.42 16.15 9.64
C ALA A 295 24.54 15.24 10.51
N GLU A 296 25.04 14.76 11.66
CA GLU A 296 24.25 13.92 12.59
C GLU A 296 23.02 14.67 13.12
N GLU A 297 23.17 15.92 13.54
CA GLU A 297 22.08 16.76 14.00
C GLU A 297 21.04 16.98 12.88
N LYS A 298 21.48 17.32 11.68
CA LYS A 298 20.60 17.52 10.51
C LYS A 298 19.91 16.22 10.10
N VAL A 299 20.61 15.11 10.02
CA VAL A 299 20.03 13.80 9.67
C VAL A 299 18.97 13.41 10.69
N SER A 300 19.23 13.55 12.00
CA SER A 300 18.25 13.28 13.06
C SER A 300 16.99 14.15 12.92
N PHE A 301 17.16 15.45 12.67
CA PHE A 301 16.06 16.40 12.48
C PHE A 301 15.23 16.06 11.23
N TYR A 302 15.85 15.89 10.07
CA TYR A 302 15.14 15.60 8.83
C TYR A 302 14.51 14.19 8.82
N SER A 303 15.15 13.21 9.44
CA SER A 303 14.58 11.87 9.63
C SER A 303 13.30 11.90 10.49
N SER A 304 13.27 12.74 11.53
CA SER A 304 12.07 12.94 12.36
C SER A 304 10.95 13.62 11.58
N ILE A 305 11.27 14.63 10.74
CA ILE A 305 10.30 15.26 9.82
C ILE A 305 9.76 14.23 8.83
N PHE A 306 10.64 13.44 8.19
CA PHE A 306 10.21 12.40 7.25
C PHE A 306 9.22 11.43 7.88
N GLY A 307 9.53 10.94 9.09
CA GLY A 307 8.65 10.05 9.81
C GLY A 307 7.30 10.68 10.16
N THR A 308 7.28 11.93 10.61
CA THR A 308 6.04 12.66 10.92
C THR A 308 5.19 12.89 9.67
N LEU A 309 5.81 13.23 8.55
CA LEU A 309 5.12 13.44 7.27
C LEU A 309 4.44 12.16 6.73
N GLN A 310 4.81 10.96 7.21
CA GLN A 310 4.11 9.74 6.83
C GLN A 310 2.62 9.75 7.24
N LEU A 311 2.22 10.53 8.26
CA LEU A 311 0.81 10.76 8.60
C LEU A 311 0.00 11.37 7.45
N LEU A 312 0.67 12.06 6.53
CA LEU A 312 0.01 12.66 5.38
C LEU A 312 -0.68 11.60 4.49
N CYS A 313 -0.22 10.35 4.49
CA CYS A 313 -0.90 9.26 3.78
C CYS A 313 -2.33 9.05 4.25
N LEU A 314 -2.61 9.21 5.55
CA LEU A 314 -3.96 9.03 6.10
C LEU A 314 -4.96 10.02 5.49
N VAL A 315 -4.49 11.23 5.18
CA VAL A 315 -5.31 12.31 4.59
C VAL A 315 -5.33 12.23 3.06
N THR A 316 -4.19 11.95 2.44
CA THR A 316 -4.05 11.99 0.97
C THR A 316 -4.58 10.73 0.28
N CYS A 317 -4.47 9.54 0.89
CA CYS A 317 -4.99 8.32 0.26
C CYS A 317 -6.49 8.34 -0.03
N PRO A 318 -7.38 8.86 0.84
CA PRO A 318 -8.79 9.02 0.49
C PRO A 318 -9.04 9.90 -0.73
N LEU A 319 -8.15 10.88 -1.03
CA LEU A 319 -8.27 11.72 -2.23
C LEU A 319 -8.10 10.91 -3.51
N ILE A 320 -7.12 10.01 -3.56
CA ILE A 320 -6.94 9.13 -4.72
C ILE A 320 -8.11 8.13 -4.84
N GLY A 321 -8.63 7.64 -3.72
CA GLY A 321 -9.84 6.81 -3.68
C GLY A 321 -11.04 7.56 -4.25
N TYR A 322 -11.20 8.84 -3.93
CA TYR A 322 -12.24 9.69 -4.51
C TYR A 322 -12.08 9.86 -6.03
N ILE A 323 -10.84 10.02 -6.53
CA ILE A 323 -10.57 10.04 -7.98
C ILE A 323 -10.97 8.72 -8.63
N MET A 324 -10.73 7.59 -7.96
CA MET A 324 -11.12 6.27 -8.44
C MET A 324 -12.65 6.06 -8.44
N ASP A 325 -13.37 6.69 -7.51
CA ASP A 325 -14.84 6.64 -7.42
C ASP A 325 -15.54 7.76 -8.20
N TRP A 326 -14.82 8.60 -8.94
CA TRP A 326 -15.35 9.76 -9.65
C TRP A 326 -16.48 9.39 -10.62
N ARG A 327 -17.64 10.01 -10.44
CA ARG A 327 -18.86 9.78 -11.24
C ARG A 327 -19.37 8.34 -11.30
N MET A 328 -18.98 7.48 -10.38
CA MET A 328 -19.48 6.10 -10.33
C MET A 328 -20.96 6.00 -9.99
N LYS A 329 -21.53 6.99 -9.30
CA LYS A 329 -22.97 7.03 -8.96
C LYS A 329 -23.88 7.27 -10.16
N GLU A 330 -23.33 7.85 -11.24
CA GLU A 330 -24.05 8.17 -12.47
C GLU A 330 -24.07 7.00 -13.47
N CYS A 331 -23.42 5.88 -13.14
CA CYS A 331 -23.27 4.74 -14.03
C CYS A 331 -24.34 3.66 -13.76
N VAL A 332 -24.83 3.05 -14.83
CA VAL A 332 -25.81 1.96 -14.79
C VAL A 332 -25.07 0.61 -14.87
N ASP A 333 -25.46 -0.36 -14.05
CA ASP A 333 -25.00 -1.75 -14.14
C ASP A 333 -25.79 -2.49 -15.23
N GLU A 334 -25.12 -3.07 -16.20
CA GLU A 334 -25.76 -3.86 -17.29
C GLU A 334 -26.49 -5.09 -16.78
N THR A 335 -26.08 -5.67 -15.67
CA THR A 335 -26.69 -6.84 -15.04
C THR A 335 -28.09 -6.61 -14.46
N LYS A 336 -28.52 -5.35 -14.29
CA LYS A 336 -29.87 -5.00 -13.79
C LYS A 336 -30.87 -4.62 -14.91
N LYS A 337 -30.45 -4.68 -16.19
CA LYS A 337 -31.33 -4.31 -17.32
C LYS A 337 -32.47 -5.30 -17.59
N ASP A 338 -32.34 -6.54 -17.13
CA ASP A 338 -33.31 -7.60 -17.46
C ASP A 338 -34.52 -7.69 -16.50
N THR A 339 -34.56 -6.91 -15.41
CA THR A 339 -35.60 -7.10 -14.36
C THR A 339 -36.46 -5.87 -14.08
N GLU A 340 -36.17 -4.68 -14.59
CA GLU A 340 -37.00 -3.49 -14.33
C GLU A 340 -37.33 -2.72 -15.62
N THR A 341 -38.49 -3.08 -16.20
CA THR A 341 -39.19 -2.33 -17.25
C THR A 341 -39.94 -1.17 -16.63
N GLU A 342 -39.26 -0.20 -15.98
CA GLU A 342 -39.90 1.07 -15.66
C GLU A 342 -38.93 2.22 -15.42
N LYS A 343 -39.25 3.33 -16.15
CA LYS A 343 -38.71 4.70 -16.02
C LYS A 343 -37.27 4.92 -16.49
N ARG A 344 -37.08 5.05 -17.82
CA ARG A 344 -36.01 5.84 -18.38
C ARG A 344 -36.21 7.33 -18.05
N PRO A 345 -35.26 8.03 -17.42
CA PRO A 345 -35.20 9.47 -17.61
C PRO A 345 -34.75 9.70 -19.06
N ALA A 346 -35.60 10.34 -19.85
CA ALA A 346 -35.22 10.89 -21.14
C ALA A 346 -34.17 11.99 -20.88
N ASP A 347 -33.00 11.80 -21.36
CA ASP A 347 -31.86 12.72 -21.46
C ASP A 347 -30.65 12.30 -20.64
N GLY A 348 -29.67 11.73 -21.32
CA GLY A 348 -28.34 11.49 -20.78
C GLY A 348 -27.74 10.16 -21.22
N LEU A 349 -26.64 10.24 -21.98
CA LEU A 349 -25.78 9.11 -22.34
C LEU A 349 -25.50 8.26 -21.09
N THR A 350 -26.14 7.10 -20.95
CA THR A 350 -25.91 6.18 -19.82
C THR A 350 -24.49 5.68 -19.89
N ARG A 351 -23.65 6.08 -18.92
CA ARG A 351 -22.25 5.68 -18.87
C ARG A 351 -22.11 4.26 -18.37
N ASP A 352 -21.31 3.48 -19.08
CA ASP A 352 -20.95 2.14 -18.68
C ASP A 352 -20.02 2.17 -17.45
N LYS A 353 -20.40 1.44 -16.39
CA LYS A 353 -19.67 1.35 -15.13
C LYS A 353 -18.26 0.79 -15.31
N LYS A 354 -18.07 -0.20 -16.20
CA LYS A 354 -16.76 -0.81 -16.47
C LYS A 354 -15.82 0.16 -17.17
N ILE A 355 -16.30 0.85 -18.19
CA ILE A 355 -15.52 1.86 -18.94
C ILE A 355 -15.15 3.04 -18.03
N GLN A 356 -16.08 3.48 -17.16
CA GLN A 356 -15.81 4.55 -16.21
C GLN A 356 -14.74 4.16 -15.18
N LYS A 357 -14.80 2.94 -14.62
CA LYS A 357 -13.79 2.43 -13.69
C LYS A 357 -12.38 2.43 -14.31
N ILE A 358 -12.26 1.92 -15.54
CA ILE A 358 -10.97 1.90 -16.27
C ILE A 358 -10.47 3.31 -16.55
N THR A 359 -11.38 4.25 -16.92
CA THR A 359 -11.03 5.64 -17.17
C THR A 359 -10.51 6.33 -15.90
N ASN A 360 -11.16 6.08 -14.76
CA ASN A 360 -10.74 6.64 -13.47
C ASN A 360 -9.38 6.06 -13.03
N ALA A 361 -9.19 4.74 -13.16
CA ALA A 361 -7.91 4.08 -12.88
C ALA A 361 -6.79 4.66 -13.75
N MET A 362 -7.01 4.80 -15.05
CA MET A 362 -6.03 5.40 -15.98
C MET A 362 -5.60 6.80 -15.51
N ARG A 363 -6.55 7.66 -15.15
CA ARG A 363 -6.27 9.02 -14.66
C ARG A 363 -5.48 9.00 -13.36
N ALA A 364 -5.85 8.11 -12.43
CA ALA A 364 -5.16 7.96 -11.15
C ALA A 364 -3.69 7.51 -11.34
N PHE A 365 -3.44 6.55 -12.25
CA PHE A 365 -2.06 6.11 -12.55
C PHE A 365 -1.24 7.19 -13.27
N ILE A 366 -1.82 7.94 -14.21
CA ILE A 366 -1.12 9.07 -14.86
C ILE A 366 -0.70 10.10 -13.80
N PHE A 367 -1.62 10.48 -12.92
CA PHE A 367 -1.34 11.46 -11.86
C PHE A 367 -0.26 10.95 -10.89
N THR A 368 -0.34 9.71 -10.46
CA THR A 368 0.66 9.09 -9.56
C THR A 368 2.04 9.02 -10.23
N ASN A 369 2.12 8.64 -11.51
CA ASN A 369 3.40 8.58 -12.23
C ASN A 369 4.02 9.96 -12.46
N LEU A 370 3.20 11.01 -12.71
CA LEU A 370 3.68 12.38 -12.77
C LEU A 370 4.29 12.82 -11.43
N LEU A 371 3.62 12.53 -10.31
CA LEU A 371 4.16 12.80 -8.98
C LEU A 371 5.47 12.02 -8.71
N LEU A 372 5.57 10.77 -9.19
CA LEU A 372 6.79 9.97 -9.09
C LEU A 372 7.96 10.57 -9.87
N LEU A 373 7.71 11.16 -11.06
CA LEU A 373 8.73 11.87 -11.82
C LEU A 373 9.18 13.15 -11.10
N VAL A 374 8.24 13.96 -10.59
CA VAL A 374 8.57 15.16 -9.82
C VAL A 374 9.39 14.80 -8.58
N PHE A 375 8.99 13.74 -7.84
CA PHE A 375 9.78 13.19 -6.74
C PHE A 375 11.20 12.86 -7.18
N GLY A 376 11.35 12.23 -8.35
CA GLY A 376 12.65 11.90 -8.91
C GLY A 376 13.52 13.10 -9.22
N VAL A 377 12.96 14.11 -9.83
CA VAL A 377 13.67 15.35 -10.14
C VAL A 377 14.12 16.04 -8.85
N CYS A 378 13.26 16.09 -7.82
CA CYS A 378 13.63 16.66 -6.52
C CYS A 378 14.81 15.90 -5.87
N CYS A 379 14.91 14.58 -6.04
CA CYS A 379 16.04 13.79 -5.54
C CYS A 379 17.39 14.08 -6.23
N LEU A 380 17.38 14.67 -7.44
CA LEU A 380 18.62 15.05 -8.15
C LEU A 380 19.16 16.41 -7.73
N ILE A 381 18.35 17.23 -7.07
CA ILE A 381 18.74 18.60 -6.72
C ILE A 381 19.46 18.57 -5.37
N ASP A 382 20.72 19.04 -5.36
CA ASP A 382 21.52 19.18 -4.17
C ASP A 382 21.07 20.38 -3.33
N ASN A 383 19.98 20.21 -2.57
CA ASN A 383 19.45 21.21 -1.67
C ASN A 383 18.75 20.55 -0.48
N LEU A 384 19.32 20.71 0.69
CA LEU A 384 18.81 20.11 1.92
C LEU A 384 17.38 20.57 2.26
N ARG A 385 17.03 21.84 2.04
CA ARG A 385 15.67 22.35 2.32
C ARG A 385 14.61 21.75 1.39
N LEU A 386 14.99 21.44 0.16
CA LEU A 386 14.11 20.80 -0.83
C LEU A 386 13.72 19.38 -0.41
N GLN A 387 14.51 18.73 0.47
CA GLN A 387 14.22 17.38 0.94
C GLN A 387 12.86 17.28 1.66
N ILE A 388 12.36 18.35 2.26
CA ILE A 388 11.01 18.35 2.86
C ILE A 388 9.95 18.12 1.77
N LEU A 389 10.08 18.78 0.62
CA LEU A 389 9.18 18.53 -0.53
C LEU A 389 9.34 17.10 -1.06
N THR A 390 10.58 16.61 -1.12
CA THR A 390 10.87 15.23 -1.51
C THR A 390 10.18 14.22 -0.59
N PHE A 391 10.19 14.47 0.73
CA PHE A 391 9.48 13.63 1.72
C PHE A 391 7.97 13.62 1.53
N ILE A 392 7.38 14.79 1.27
CA ILE A 392 5.95 14.92 0.98
C ILE A 392 5.60 14.13 -0.28
N LEU A 393 6.36 14.30 -1.37
CA LEU A 393 6.13 13.61 -2.63
C LEU A 393 6.29 12.09 -2.48
N HIS A 394 7.35 11.64 -1.79
CA HIS A 394 7.57 10.22 -1.49
C HIS A 394 6.35 9.62 -0.77
N THR A 395 5.87 10.31 0.27
CA THR A 395 4.75 9.86 1.09
C THR A 395 3.47 9.74 0.27
N ILE A 396 3.16 10.76 -0.55
CA ILE A 396 1.98 10.77 -1.41
C ILE A 396 2.05 9.66 -2.47
N VAL A 397 3.18 9.55 -3.19
CA VAL A 397 3.37 8.54 -4.25
C VAL A 397 3.22 7.13 -3.68
N ARG A 398 3.81 6.86 -2.52
CA ARG A 398 3.70 5.57 -1.85
C ARG A 398 2.26 5.19 -1.54
N GLY A 399 1.50 6.09 -0.97
CA GLY A 399 0.08 5.84 -0.68
C GLY A 399 -0.76 5.67 -1.95
N PHE A 400 -0.52 6.52 -2.95
CA PHE A 400 -1.29 6.54 -4.18
C PHE A 400 -1.09 5.29 -5.02
N ILE A 401 0.15 4.81 -5.20
CA ILE A 401 0.41 3.64 -6.04
C ILE A 401 -0.29 2.38 -5.51
N HIS A 402 -0.23 2.16 -4.20
CA HIS A 402 -0.92 1.03 -3.58
C HIS A 402 -2.45 1.15 -3.69
N SER A 403 -3.01 2.35 -3.48
CA SER A 403 -4.44 2.62 -3.62
C SER A 403 -4.92 2.44 -5.06
N CYS A 404 -4.15 2.92 -6.04
CA CYS A 404 -4.46 2.75 -7.47
C CYS A 404 -4.47 1.28 -7.88
N CYS A 405 -3.47 0.50 -7.45
CA CYS A 405 -3.40 -0.93 -7.75
C CYS A 405 -4.56 -1.70 -7.10
N GLY A 406 -4.83 -1.45 -5.82
CA GLY A 406 -5.96 -2.05 -5.12
C GLY A 406 -7.30 -1.73 -5.77
N GLY A 407 -7.54 -0.46 -6.11
CA GLY A 407 -8.75 -0.01 -6.79
C GLY A 407 -8.89 -0.58 -8.21
N LEU A 408 -7.79 -0.67 -8.98
CA LEU A 408 -7.79 -1.30 -10.30
C LEU A 408 -8.16 -2.79 -10.23
N TYR A 409 -7.56 -3.53 -9.28
CA TYR A 409 -7.83 -4.95 -9.13
C TYR A 409 -9.26 -5.24 -8.68
N ALA A 410 -9.78 -4.45 -7.75
CA ALA A 410 -11.18 -4.53 -7.33
C ALA A 410 -12.17 -4.16 -8.46
N ALA A 411 -11.71 -3.40 -9.47
CA ALA A 411 -12.52 -3.00 -10.61
C ALA A 411 -12.55 -4.04 -11.75
N VAL A 412 -11.43 -4.77 -11.96
CA VAL A 412 -11.20 -5.59 -13.15
C VAL A 412 -11.33 -7.08 -12.86
N TYR A 413 -10.92 -7.52 -11.67
CA TYR A 413 -10.83 -8.95 -11.34
C TYR A 413 -11.97 -9.41 -10.41
N PRO A 414 -12.33 -10.70 -10.45
CA PRO A 414 -13.28 -11.29 -9.51
C PRO A 414 -12.78 -11.19 -8.06
N SER A 415 -13.72 -11.02 -7.12
CA SER A 415 -13.42 -10.85 -5.69
C SER A 415 -12.66 -12.03 -5.07
N ASN A 416 -12.89 -13.25 -5.54
CA ASN A 416 -12.19 -14.47 -5.10
C ASN A 416 -10.72 -14.56 -5.55
N HIS A 417 -10.28 -13.71 -6.48
CA HIS A 417 -8.87 -13.64 -6.92
C HIS A 417 -8.13 -12.41 -6.36
N PHE A 418 -8.85 -11.50 -5.72
CA PHE A 418 -8.35 -10.18 -5.33
C PHE A 418 -7.16 -10.27 -4.37
N GLY A 419 -7.30 -10.99 -3.26
CA GLY A 419 -6.23 -11.13 -2.26
C GLY A 419 -5.00 -11.83 -2.81
N THR A 420 -5.21 -12.91 -3.56
CA THR A 420 -4.12 -13.67 -4.18
C THR A 420 -3.38 -12.85 -5.24
N LEU A 421 -4.07 -12.04 -6.05
CA LEU A 421 -3.44 -11.17 -7.06
C LEU A 421 -2.64 -10.04 -6.42
N ILE A 422 -3.17 -9.37 -5.40
CA ILE A 422 -2.43 -8.35 -4.64
C ILE A 422 -1.22 -8.97 -3.97
N GLY A 423 -1.37 -10.16 -3.38
CA GLY A 423 -0.27 -10.89 -2.75
C GLY A 423 0.82 -11.25 -3.74
N LEU A 424 0.46 -11.77 -4.92
CA LEU A 424 1.41 -12.11 -5.98
C LEU A 424 2.14 -10.88 -6.51
N GLN A 425 1.42 -9.78 -6.75
CA GLN A 425 2.00 -8.50 -7.14
C GLN A 425 3.02 -8.01 -6.12
N SER A 426 2.65 -7.99 -4.83
CA SER A 426 3.52 -7.52 -3.75
C SER A 426 4.77 -8.39 -3.62
N MET A 427 4.64 -9.71 -3.74
CA MET A 427 5.77 -10.64 -3.68
C MET A 427 6.76 -10.39 -4.85
N ILE A 428 6.26 -10.27 -6.08
CA ILE A 428 7.12 -10.01 -7.25
C ILE A 428 7.80 -8.65 -7.12
N SER A 429 7.06 -7.64 -6.68
CA SER A 429 7.62 -6.30 -6.44
C SER A 429 8.69 -6.30 -5.32
N ALA A 430 8.51 -7.16 -4.30
CA ALA A 430 9.50 -7.33 -3.24
C ALA A 430 10.81 -7.95 -3.76
N VAL A 431 10.72 -8.94 -4.65
CA VAL A 431 11.91 -9.53 -5.29
C VAL A 431 12.68 -8.45 -6.08
N ILE A 432 11.98 -7.60 -6.82
CA ILE A 432 12.61 -6.47 -7.52
C ILE A 432 13.22 -5.49 -6.53
N ALA A 433 12.54 -5.23 -5.42
CA ALA A 433 13.02 -4.30 -4.38
C ALA A 433 14.28 -4.80 -3.65
N LEU A 434 14.64 -6.09 -3.70
CA LEU A 434 15.92 -6.60 -3.19
C LEU A 434 17.14 -5.94 -3.86
N LEU A 435 16.97 -5.43 -5.09
CA LEU A 435 18.00 -4.65 -5.77
C LEU A 435 18.40 -3.37 -5.00
N GLN A 436 17.62 -2.95 -4.02
CA GLN A 436 17.95 -1.86 -3.11
C GLN A 436 19.28 -2.08 -2.39
N GLN A 437 19.58 -3.30 -1.94
CA GLN A 437 20.82 -3.59 -1.22
C GLN A 437 22.08 -3.41 -2.08
N PRO A 438 22.22 -4.03 -3.26
CA PRO A 438 23.39 -3.77 -4.11
C PRO A 438 23.48 -2.30 -4.56
N LEU A 439 22.35 -1.60 -4.78
CA LEU A 439 22.39 -0.17 -5.10
C LEU A 439 22.89 0.66 -3.93
N PHE A 440 22.53 0.30 -2.69
CA PHE A 440 23.04 0.95 -1.49
C PHE A 440 24.55 0.75 -1.32
N ILE A 441 25.04 -0.49 -1.49
CA ILE A 441 26.48 -0.80 -1.43
C ILE A 441 27.26 0.00 -2.49
N VAL A 442 26.75 0.09 -3.73
CA VAL A 442 27.38 0.91 -4.78
C VAL A 442 27.38 2.37 -4.40
N MET A 443 26.31 2.89 -3.81
CA MET A 443 26.24 4.29 -3.38
C MET A 443 27.28 4.61 -2.31
N VAL A 444 27.36 3.79 -1.26
CA VAL A 444 28.28 4.04 -0.13
C VAL A 444 29.73 3.77 -0.52
N GLY A 445 29.98 2.68 -1.27
CA GLY A 445 31.32 2.28 -1.68
C GLY A 445 31.84 3.07 -2.88
N SER A 446 31.41 2.71 -4.08
CA SER A 446 31.99 3.24 -5.34
C SER A 446 31.67 4.70 -5.62
N LEU A 447 30.51 5.21 -5.12
CA LEU A 447 30.06 6.59 -5.34
C LEU A 447 30.34 7.50 -4.13
N HIS A 448 31.01 7.01 -3.09
CA HIS A 448 31.35 7.79 -1.89
C HIS A 448 30.15 8.52 -1.24
N GLY A 449 28.98 7.89 -1.28
CA GLY A 449 27.73 8.44 -0.74
C GLY A 449 26.90 9.28 -1.72
N ASP A 450 27.42 9.59 -2.93
CA ASP A 450 26.69 10.38 -3.93
C ASP A 450 25.51 9.58 -4.53
N PRO A 451 24.26 10.00 -4.31
CA PRO A 451 23.08 9.32 -4.83
C PRO A 451 22.73 9.72 -6.27
N TYR A 452 23.42 10.68 -6.89
CA TYR A 452 23.00 11.32 -8.14
C TYR A 452 22.77 10.32 -9.28
N TRP A 453 23.77 9.46 -9.58
CA TRP A 453 23.70 8.53 -10.71
C TRP A 453 22.63 7.46 -10.52
N ILE A 454 22.43 7.00 -9.29
CA ILE A 454 21.40 6.02 -8.95
C ILE A 454 20.01 6.65 -9.12
N ASN A 455 19.81 7.87 -8.61
CA ASN A 455 18.56 8.59 -8.76
C ASN A 455 18.23 8.90 -10.23
N LEU A 456 19.24 9.24 -11.04
CA LEU A 456 19.08 9.44 -12.48
C LEU A 456 18.62 8.15 -13.18
N GLY A 457 19.27 7.02 -12.90
CA GLY A 457 18.85 5.70 -13.39
C GLY A 457 17.43 5.36 -12.98
N MET A 458 17.06 5.62 -11.72
CA MET A 458 15.71 5.39 -11.20
C MET A 458 14.63 6.26 -11.88
N ILE A 459 14.96 7.49 -12.31
CA ILE A 459 14.03 8.33 -13.09
C ILE A 459 13.77 7.69 -14.44
N LEU A 460 14.82 7.28 -15.15
CA LEU A 460 14.68 6.61 -16.45
C LEU A 460 13.80 5.37 -16.35
N PHE A 461 14.03 4.54 -15.33
CA PHE A 461 13.17 3.39 -15.06
C PHE A 461 11.72 3.79 -14.74
N SER A 462 11.49 4.88 -14.01
CA SER A 462 10.14 5.36 -13.65
C SER A 462 9.28 5.72 -14.87
N LEU A 463 9.89 6.04 -16.02
CA LEU A 463 9.18 6.27 -17.27
C LEU A 463 8.43 5.02 -17.75
N ALA A 464 8.91 3.81 -17.43
CA ALA A 464 8.20 2.57 -17.73
C ALA A 464 6.84 2.47 -17.01
N GLY A 465 6.62 3.21 -15.92
CA GLY A 465 5.33 3.30 -15.24
C GLY A 465 4.19 3.83 -16.12
N PHE A 466 4.49 4.58 -17.19
CA PHE A 466 3.48 5.08 -18.14
C PHE A 466 2.98 4.02 -19.11
N LEU A 467 3.60 2.84 -19.17
CA LEU A 467 3.13 1.75 -20.04
C LEU A 467 1.75 1.22 -19.59
N LEU A 468 1.51 1.13 -18.28
CA LEU A 468 0.22 0.70 -17.75
C LEU A 468 -0.93 1.66 -18.15
N PRO A 469 -0.89 2.97 -17.85
CA PRO A 469 -1.96 3.88 -18.30
C PRO A 469 -2.07 3.97 -19.82
N GLY A 470 -0.98 3.81 -20.57
CA GLY A 470 -1.00 3.70 -22.04
C GLY A 470 -1.79 2.48 -22.50
N TYR A 471 -1.55 1.32 -21.89
CA TYR A 471 -2.32 0.11 -22.17
C TYR A 471 -3.80 0.24 -21.76
N LEU A 472 -4.09 0.85 -20.59
CA LEU A 472 -5.47 1.11 -20.15
C LEU A 472 -6.21 2.03 -21.12
N PHE A 473 -5.53 3.01 -21.70
CA PHE A 473 -6.10 3.87 -22.75
C PHE A 473 -6.47 3.07 -24.01
N TYR A 474 -5.57 2.20 -24.47
CA TYR A 474 -5.84 1.29 -25.60
C TYR A 474 -7.02 0.36 -25.29
N HIS A 475 -7.01 -0.31 -24.15
CA HIS A 475 -8.07 -1.22 -23.72
C HIS A 475 -9.43 -0.52 -23.60
N ARG A 476 -9.45 0.69 -23.07
CA ARG A 476 -10.66 1.52 -23.01
C ARG A 476 -11.23 1.82 -24.40
N ARG A 477 -10.38 2.18 -25.37
CA ARG A 477 -10.81 2.42 -26.77
C ARG A 477 -11.44 1.18 -27.37
N HIS A 478 -10.83 0.03 -27.16
CA HIS A 478 -11.36 -1.24 -27.65
C HIS A 478 -12.73 -1.56 -27.07
N LEU A 479 -12.93 -1.39 -25.76
CA LEU A 479 -14.23 -1.59 -25.11
C LEU A 479 -15.31 -0.64 -25.62
N ILE A 480 -14.97 0.60 -25.94
CA ILE A 480 -15.93 1.56 -26.53
C ILE A 480 -16.33 1.11 -27.92
N GLN A 481 -15.38 0.69 -28.77
CA GLN A 481 -15.66 0.19 -30.12
C GLN A 481 -16.49 -1.09 -30.12
N GLU A 482 -16.19 -2.04 -29.21
CA GLU A 482 -17.00 -3.27 -29.05
C GLU A 482 -18.45 -2.91 -28.69
N LYS A 483 -18.64 -1.95 -27.78
CA LYS A 483 -19.98 -1.53 -27.37
C LYS A 483 -20.74 -0.84 -28.50
N GLU A 484 -20.12 0.07 -29.22
CA GLU A 484 -20.71 0.74 -30.39
C GLU A 484 -21.10 -0.27 -31.47
N ALA A 485 -20.29 -1.31 -31.69
CA ALA A 485 -20.59 -2.40 -32.62
C ALA A 485 -21.80 -3.25 -32.15
N GLN A 486 -21.91 -3.50 -30.85
CA GLN A 486 -23.05 -4.23 -30.27
C GLN A 486 -24.34 -3.41 -30.36
N ASP A 487 -24.31 -2.13 -30.03
CA ASP A 487 -25.46 -1.24 -30.10
C ASP A 487 -25.95 -1.08 -31.57
N ASN A 488 -25.04 -0.98 -32.56
CA ASN A 488 -25.37 -0.93 -33.98
C ASN A 488 -25.98 -2.24 -34.48
N ASN A 489 -25.49 -3.39 -34.02
CA ASN A 489 -26.07 -4.69 -34.38
C ASN A 489 -27.47 -4.89 -33.76
N ALA A 490 -27.69 -4.39 -32.53
CA ALA A 490 -29.00 -4.47 -31.89
C ALA A 490 -30.05 -3.59 -32.62
N THR A 491 -29.67 -2.40 -33.07
CA THR A 491 -30.55 -1.52 -33.88
C THR A 491 -30.91 -2.14 -35.23
N VAL A 492 -29.96 -2.79 -35.92
CA VAL A 492 -30.21 -3.49 -37.20
C VAL A 492 -31.16 -4.70 -37.01
N HIS A 493 -31.15 -5.38 -35.88
CA HIS A 493 -32.07 -6.47 -35.60
C HIS A 493 -33.50 -5.96 -35.31
N VAL A 494 -33.64 -4.87 -34.58
CA VAL A 494 -34.97 -4.26 -34.29
C VAL A 494 -35.62 -3.73 -35.58
N ASP A 495 -34.87 -3.12 -36.51
CA ASP A 495 -35.38 -2.65 -37.78
C ASP A 495 -35.82 -3.79 -38.73
N LYS A 496 -35.16 -4.99 -38.61
CA LYS A 496 -35.56 -6.17 -39.36
C LYS A 496 -36.86 -6.84 -38.83
N GLU A 497 -37.12 -6.78 -37.54
CA GLU A 497 -38.37 -7.29 -36.95
C GLU A 497 -39.58 -6.39 -37.27
N HIS A 498 -39.36 -5.08 -37.41
CA HIS A 498 -40.42 -4.16 -37.80
C HIS A 498 -40.76 -4.16 -39.30
N THR A 499 -39.97 -4.79 -40.17
CA THR A 499 -40.17 -4.83 -41.63
C THR A 499 -40.73 -6.17 -42.11
N THR A 500 -41.09 -7.11 -41.27
CA THR A 500 -41.84 -8.32 -41.65
C THR A 500 -43.31 -7.96 -41.83
N PRO A 501 -43.91 -8.03 -43.05
CA PRO A 501 -45.33 -7.73 -43.24
C PRO A 501 -46.15 -8.80 -42.55
N LYS A 502 -47.10 -8.37 -41.70
CA LYS A 502 -48.18 -9.23 -41.25
C LYS A 502 -48.97 -9.67 -42.45
N ASN A 503 -48.82 -10.94 -42.88
CA ASN A 503 -49.76 -11.55 -43.81
C ASN A 503 -51.10 -11.68 -43.10
N ASP A 504 -52.01 -10.80 -43.40
CA ASP A 504 -53.44 -10.97 -43.14
C ASP A 504 -53.91 -12.22 -43.88
N ILE A 505 -54.16 -13.28 -43.19
CA ILE A 505 -54.96 -14.38 -43.73
C ILE A 505 -56.41 -14.02 -43.41
N GLN A 506 -57.12 -13.47 -44.43
CA GLN A 506 -58.54 -13.53 -44.53
C GLN A 506 -58.94 -14.94 -44.97
N ILE A 507 -59.71 -15.67 -44.16
CA ILE A 507 -60.83 -16.54 -44.58
C ILE A 507 -61.81 -16.56 -43.41
#